data_11dbda1aeff75c178d98893465e1380a
#
_entry.id   11dbda1aeff75c178d98893465e1380a
#
_cell.length_a   1.000
_cell.length_b   1.000
_cell.length_c   1.000
_cell.angle_alpha   90.00
_cell.angle_beta   90.00
_cell.angle_gamma   90.00
#
_symmetry.space_group_name_H-M   'P 1'
#
loop_
_entity.id
_entity.type
_entity.pdbx_description
1 polymer ?
#
loop_
_entity_poly.entity_id
_entity_poly.type
_entity_poly.pdbx_seq_one_letter_code
_entity_poly.pdbx_strand_id
1 'polypeptide(L)'
;LLITGLSALALAGCGGGGGDSIASPGEAGFSGGGGGAGGGSGGGGTGAGAAADCPAGFSNLGTVKGGTLRACQLPQTILGNLLVPARQGTVYAISGRTDIGQDRGADPANPLPNTQSGVLTIEPGVRIFGSAGLDYLNVQRGSQLIAEGTPTNPIIFTSRSDIEGTAGVDTIGQWGGIVLSGRAPINACPAGATPPSVNCVATFEGGVSLYGGNTPGDSSGRLRYVQVKDPGFEVQPNRELNGITFNGVGSGTVVDHVQVHNSSDDGMEMFGGTVNLRHIVLTGIDDDSLDTDNGYRGAIQFLIIQQRANGGDRALEMSSAGSPAMHTAPKIANYTLIGTPRVGGGDVQILNTGHAGRFMNGIHVTTRAGGACLDIDDASTFANAPRWDSVVFSCPVPFNADADDEAALFNAGTNNAVNFTSSLSGFVNGANENAVPAFNAASVDPWLQNVGYIGAVRDANDTWWRGWTCGLPGGASC
;
A
#
# COMPACT_ATOMS: atom_id res chain seq x y z
N LEU A 1 2.59 12.17 -54.31
CA LEU A 1 1.49 13.14 -54.41
C LEU A 1 0.89 13.31 -53.02
N LEU A 2 0.94 14.55 -52.54
CA LEU A 2 0.34 15.01 -51.26
C LEU A 2 -1.17 14.79 -51.23
N ILE A 3 -1.74 14.56 -50.05
CA ILE A 3 -2.90 15.34 -49.54
C ILE A 3 -2.92 15.25 -48.00
N THR A 4 -2.77 16.41 -47.41
CA THR A 4 -3.00 16.77 -46.00
C THR A 4 -4.49 16.85 -45.70
N GLY A 5 -4.91 16.38 -44.53
CA GLY A 5 -6.26 16.57 -44.01
C GLY A 5 -6.22 16.89 -42.51
N LEU A 6 -6.07 18.17 -42.18
CA LEU A 6 -6.39 18.72 -40.86
C LEU A 6 -7.91 18.73 -40.68
N SER A 7 -8.42 18.15 -39.64
CA SER A 7 -9.78 18.38 -39.17
C SER A 7 -9.73 19.05 -37.78
N ALA A 8 -10.00 20.35 -37.79
CA ALA A 8 -10.28 21.10 -36.58
C ALA A 8 -11.74 20.86 -36.17
N LEU A 9 -12.01 20.45 -34.96
CA LEU A 9 -13.35 20.49 -34.36
C LEU A 9 -13.44 21.72 -33.46
N ALA A 10 -14.43 22.56 -33.80
CA ALA A 10 -14.75 23.78 -33.12
C ALA A 10 -15.46 23.51 -31.76
N LEU A 11 -15.07 24.28 -30.75
CA LEU A 11 -15.85 24.43 -29.51
C LEU A 11 -17.15 25.18 -29.82
N ALA A 12 -18.26 24.56 -29.47
CA ALA A 12 -19.53 25.29 -29.28
C ALA A 12 -19.81 25.30 -27.78
N GLY A 13 -19.71 26.47 -27.16
CA GLY A 13 -20.16 26.69 -25.82
C GLY A 13 -21.68 26.84 -25.77
N CYS A 14 -22.33 26.23 -24.78
CA CYS A 14 -23.61 26.62 -24.27
C CYS A 14 -23.56 26.65 -22.75
N GLY A 15 -23.72 27.82 -22.18
CA GLY A 15 -23.88 28.02 -20.76
C GLY A 15 -25.30 27.66 -20.31
N GLY A 16 -25.43 27.31 -19.04
CA GLY A 16 -26.73 27.19 -18.38
C GLY A 16 -26.63 26.35 -17.10
N GLY A 17 -26.75 27.02 -15.97
CA GLY A 17 -26.55 26.57 -14.63
C GLY A 17 -27.38 25.35 -14.19
N GLY A 18 -26.92 24.74 -13.13
CA GLY A 18 -27.58 23.71 -12.36
C GLY A 18 -26.54 22.89 -11.66
N GLY A 19 -26.17 23.27 -10.45
CA GLY A 19 -25.32 22.43 -9.61
C GLY A 19 -26.09 21.20 -9.16
N ASP A 20 -25.84 20.08 -9.73
CA ASP A 20 -26.17 18.80 -9.13
C ASP A 20 -24.92 18.25 -8.48
N SER A 21 -24.85 18.42 -7.15
CA SER A 21 -23.93 17.69 -6.31
C SER A 21 -24.31 16.21 -6.37
N ILE A 22 -23.45 15.38 -6.93
CA ILE A 22 -23.57 13.94 -6.81
C ILE A 22 -23.26 13.62 -5.35
N ALA A 23 -24.32 13.36 -4.56
CA ALA A 23 -24.18 12.90 -3.20
C ALA A 23 -23.64 11.46 -3.21
N SER A 24 -22.45 11.26 -2.64
CA SER A 24 -21.94 9.92 -2.31
C SER A 24 -22.92 9.25 -1.35
N PRO A 25 -23.19 7.94 -1.46
CA PRO A 25 -24.03 7.22 -0.53
C PRO A 25 -23.39 7.21 0.86
N GLY A 26 -23.83 8.07 1.76
CA GLY A 26 -23.32 8.15 3.13
C GLY A 26 -23.41 9.50 3.81
N GLU A 27 -23.73 10.58 3.11
CA GLU A 27 -23.96 11.87 3.74
C GLU A 27 -25.37 11.92 4.38
N ALA A 28 -25.47 11.44 5.64
CA ALA A 28 -26.56 11.80 6.52
C ALA A 28 -26.19 13.12 7.21
N GLY A 29 -26.83 14.22 6.80
CA GLY A 29 -26.66 15.53 7.38
C GLY A 29 -26.94 15.55 8.88
N PHE A 30 -25.99 16.06 9.66
CA PHE A 30 -26.19 16.38 11.06
C PHE A 30 -26.93 17.70 11.18
N SER A 31 -28.22 17.64 11.55
CA SER A 31 -28.94 18.83 12.06
C SER A 31 -28.65 18.95 13.55
N GLY A 32 -28.00 20.04 13.93
CA GLY A 32 -27.78 20.41 15.34
C GLY A 32 -29.07 20.78 16.03
N GLY A 33 -29.37 20.08 17.11
CA GLY A 33 -30.40 20.47 18.08
C GLY A 33 -29.76 20.65 19.45
N GLY A 34 -29.87 21.87 19.98
CA GLY A 34 -29.28 22.26 21.25
C GLY A 34 -30.18 21.93 22.45
N GLY A 35 -29.54 21.77 23.61
CA GLY A 35 -30.02 22.16 24.91
C GLY A 35 -30.70 21.10 25.76
N GLY A 36 -30.17 20.85 26.95
CA GLY A 36 -30.87 20.20 28.03
C GLY A 36 -29.90 19.64 29.11
N ALA A 37 -29.62 20.48 30.12
CA ALA A 37 -28.96 20.04 31.33
C ALA A 37 -29.91 19.20 32.21
N GLY A 38 -29.47 18.03 32.66
CA GLY A 38 -30.19 17.22 33.63
C GLY A 38 -29.24 16.30 34.36
N GLY A 39 -28.90 16.64 35.63
CA GLY A 39 -28.13 15.81 36.51
C GLY A 39 -28.91 14.59 36.96
N GLY A 40 -28.22 13.44 37.08
CA GLY A 40 -28.72 12.21 37.61
C GLY A 40 -27.58 11.29 37.96
N SER A 41 -27.27 11.16 39.24
CA SER A 41 -26.32 10.22 39.81
C SER A 41 -26.93 8.82 39.85
N GLY A 42 -26.13 7.78 39.54
CA GLY A 42 -26.36 6.47 40.10
C GLY A 42 -26.03 5.30 39.16
N GLY A 43 -25.12 4.45 39.57
CA GLY A 43 -25.15 3.04 39.22
C GLY A 43 -24.03 2.52 38.34
N GLY A 44 -23.06 1.84 38.95
CA GLY A 44 -21.91 1.21 38.31
C GLY A 44 -22.27 0.21 37.23
N GLY A 45 -21.68 0.42 36.04
CA GLY A 45 -21.56 -0.53 34.96
C GLY A 45 -20.21 -0.32 34.34
N THR A 46 -19.33 -1.31 34.38
CA THR A 46 -17.95 -1.28 33.88
C THR A 46 -17.88 -1.40 32.34
N GLY A 47 -18.55 -0.51 31.62
CA GLY A 47 -18.35 -0.25 30.21
C GLY A 47 -17.92 1.20 30.10
N ALA A 48 -16.64 1.47 29.79
CA ALA A 48 -16.21 2.83 29.53
C ALA A 48 -16.94 3.34 28.32
N GLY A 49 -17.88 4.30 28.53
CA GLY A 49 -18.58 5.00 27.46
C GLY A 49 -17.62 5.90 26.66
N ALA A 50 -18.18 6.63 25.68
CA ALA A 50 -17.42 7.61 24.92
C ALA A 50 -16.75 8.62 25.86
N ALA A 51 -15.51 9.01 25.51
CA ALA A 51 -14.80 10.07 26.19
C ALA A 51 -15.62 11.36 26.16
N ALA A 52 -15.53 12.17 27.22
CA ALA A 52 -16.32 13.39 27.35
C ALA A 52 -15.98 14.44 26.29
N ASP A 53 -14.72 14.52 25.90
CA ASP A 53 -14.15 15.50 24.98
C ASP A 53 -13.08 14.90 24.07
N CYS A 54 -12.56 15.70 23.14
CA CYS A 54 -11.38 15.39 22.35
C CYS A 54 -10.13 16.01 22.96
N PRO A 55 -8.93 15.41 22.73
CA PRO A 55 -7.66 16.04 23.05
C PRO A 55 -7.52 17.41 22.39
N ALA A 56 -6.63 18.27 22.94
CA ALA A 56 -6.33 19.55 22.32
C ALA A 56 -5.75 19.35 20.90
N GLY A 57 -6.17 20.18 19.96
CA GLY A 57 -5.77 20.10 18.55
C GLY A 57 -6.69 19.24 17.66
N PHE A 58 -7.69 18.56 18.24
CA PHE A 58 -8.66 17.76 17.51
C PHE A 58 -10.09 18.35 17.61
N SER A 59 -10.83 18.28 16.52
CA SER A 59 -12.24 18.73 16.49
C SER A 59 -13.18 17.60 16.93
N ASN A 60 -14.18 17.93 17.74
CA ASN A 60 -15.16 16.98 18.23
C ASN A 60 -16.28 16.75 17.20
N LEU A 61 -16.38 15.56 16.64
CA LEU A 61 -17.42 15.14 15.68
C LEU A 61 -18.65 14.48 16.34
N GLY A 62 -18.73 14.46 17.68
CA GLY A 62 -19.77 13.72 18.39
C GLY A 62 -19.35 12.30 18.71
N THR A 63 -20.30 11.38 18.74
CA THR A 63 -20.06 9.96 19.06
C THR A 63 -20.40 9.06 17.90
N VAL A 64 -19.68 7.93 17.82
CA VAL A 64 -19.88 6.86 16.86
C VAL A 64 -20.06 5.51 17.58
N LYS A 65 -20.29 4.42 16.87
CA LYS A 65 -20.48 3.06 17.42
C LYS A 65 -21.57 3.05 18.50
N GLY A 66 -22.77 3.52 18.13
CA GLY A 66 -23.90 3.55 19.05
C GLY A 66 -23.66 4.41 20.31
N GLY A 67 -22.86 5.44 20.23
CA GLY A 67 -22.56 6.35 21.34
C GLY A 67 -21.45 5.90 22.28
N THR A 68 -20.71 4.84 21.96
CA THR A 68 -19.68 4.27 22.84
C THR A 68 -18.28 4.85 22.61
N LEU A 69 -18.03 5.52 21.47
CA LEU A 69 -16.76 6.14 21.15
C LEU A 69 -16.92 7.61 20.79
N ARG A 70 -16.04 8.47 21.28
CA ARG A 70 -15.90 9.87 20.87
C ARG A 70 -15.07 9.92 19.58
N ALA A 71 -15.60 10.51 18.53
CA ALA A 71 -14.88 10.75 17.29
C ALA A 71 -14.18 12.12 17.33
N CYS A 72 -12.85 12.10 17.16
CA CYS A 72 -11.99 13.28 17.22
C CYS A 72 -11.25 13.46 15.90
N GLN A 73 -11.60 14.50 15.14
CA GLN A 73 -11.06 14.76 13.81
C GLN A 73 -9.65 15.37 13.87
N LEU A 74 -8.73 14.86 13.07
CA LEU A 74 -7.43 15.48 12.83
C LEU A 74 -7.60 16.84 12.12
N PRO A 75 -6.69 17.81 12.36
CA PRO A 75 -6.66 19.02 11.53
C PRO A 75 -6.27 18.66 10.09
N GLN A 76 -6.82 19.38 9.11
CA GLN A 76 -6.53 19.14 7.69
C GLN A 76 -5.07 19.36 7.31
N THR A 77 -4.34 20.19 8.04
CA THR A 77 -2.89 20.38 7.86
C THR A 77 -2.21 20.35 9.23
N ILE A 78 -1.24 19.47 9.36
CA ILE A 78 -0.47 19.26 10.59
C ILE A 78 0.91 19.89 10.39
N LEU A 79 1.13 21.05 11.01
CA LEU A 79 2.41 21.77 11.03
C LEU A 79 3.10 21.57 12.38
N GLY A 80 4.41 21.33 12.37
CA GLY A 80 5.14 20.97 13.59
C GLY A 80 4.74 19.58 14.09
N ASN A 81 4.70 19.39 15.40
CA ASN A 81 4.45 18.09 16.03
C ASN A 81 3.01 17.97 16.53
N LEU A 82 2.31 16.90 16.12
CA LEU A 82 1.02 16.51 16.66
C LEU A 82 1.08 15.07 17.20
N LEU A 83 0.65 14.87 18.45
CA LEU A 83 0.50 13.54 19.03
C LEU A 83 -0.97 13.12 19.00
N VAL A 84 -1.23 11.91 18.52
CA VAL A 84 -2.52 11.21 18.60
C VAL A 84 -2.45 10.23 19.76
N PRO A 85 -2.94 10.59 20.96
CA PRO A 85 -2.79 9.75 22.14
C PRO A 85 -3.78 8.59 22.16
N ALA A 86 -3.36 7.44 22.67
CA ALA A 86 -4.25 6.34 23.02
C ALA A 86 -5.12 6.74 24.21
N ARG A 87 -6.43 6.87 23.95
CA ARG A 87 -7.39 7.34 24.97
C ARG A 87 -8.62 6.46 24.97
N GLN A 88 -8.98 5.96 26.13
CA GLN A 88 -10.16 5.12 26.29
C GLN A 88 -11.42 5.85 25.85
N GLY A 89 -12.30 5.16 25.11
CA GLY A 89 -13.56 5.73 24.59
C GLY A 89 -13.36 6.75 23.47
N THR A 90 -12.19 6.82 22.86
CA THR A 90 -11.88 7.74 21.75
C THR A 90 -11.46 6.98 20.49
N VAL A 91 -11.86 7.49 19.34
CA VAL A 91 -11.40 7.12 18.02
C VAL A 91 -11.13 8.38 17.22
N TYR A 92 -10.19 8.33 16.29
CA TYR A 92 -9.84 9.52 15.50
C TYR A 92 -10.39 9.44 14.09
N ALA A 93 -10.55 10.59 13.43
CA ALA A 93 -11.12 10.68 12.08
C ALA A 93 -10.24 11.52 11.16
N ILE A 94 -10.15 11.08 9.92
CA ILE A 94 -9.67 11.85 8.76
C ILE A 94 -10.91 12.38 8.04
N SER A 95 -10.85 13.61 7.53
CA SER A 95 -11.93 14.20 6.71
C SER A 95 -11.31 14.97 5.56
N GLY A 96 -11.58 14.54 4.34
CA GLY A 96 -10.88 14.99 3.16
C GLY A 96 -9.38 14.68 3.23
N ARG A 97 -8.59 15.29 2.37
CA ARG A 97 -7.13 15.19 2.41
C ARG A 97 -6.59 15.82 3.71
N THR A 98 -5.85 15.02 4.47
CA THR A 98 -5.15 15.47 5.68
C THR A 98 -3.63 15.47 5.41
N ASP A 99 -3.03 16.66 5.32
CA ASP A 99 -1.61 16.84 5.03
C ASP A 99 -0.76 16.85 6.31
N ILE A 100 0.26 16.01 6.37
CA ILE A 100 1.34 16.12 7.35
C ILE A 100 2.44 17.00 6.76
N GLY A 101 2.52 18.23 7.23
CA GLY A 101 3.40 19.28 6.74
C GLY A 101 2.99 19.88 5.39
N GLN A 102 3.89 20.67 4.85
CA GLN A 102 3.83 21.24 3.50
C GLN A 102 4.99 20.67 2.69
N ASP A 103 4.85 20.61 1.36
CA ASP A 103 5.94 20.16 0.50
C ASP A 103 7.17 21.10 0.64
N ARG A 104 8.27 20.53 1.10
CA ARG A 104 9.53 21.27 1.30
C ARG A 104 10.49 21.18 0.12
N GLY A 105 10.02 20.65 -1.02
CA GLY A 105 10.80 20.52 -2.24
C GLY A 105 11.71 19.28 -2.28
N ALA A 106 12.31 19.06 -3.44
CA ALA A 106 13.10 17.86 -3.75
C ALA A 106 14.51 17.89 -3.12
N ASP A 107 15.07 19.10 -2.87
CA ASP A 107 16.40 19.29 -2.29
C ASP A 107 16.30 19.59 -0.80
N PRO A 108 16.75 18.70 0.09
CA PRO A 108 16.73 18.98 1.54
C PRO A 108 17.67 20.10 1.96
N ALA A 109 18.73 20.39 1.17
CA ALA A 109 19.67 21.48 1.45
C ALA A 109 19.08 22.86 1.08
N ASN A 110 18.14 22.90 0.14
CA ASN A 110 17.47 24.10 -0.34
C ASN A 110 15.94 23.95 -0.26
N PRO A 111 15.35 23.88 0.93
CA PRO A 111 13.92 23.69 1.08
C PRO A 111 13.14 24.88 0.52
N LEU A 112 11.92 24.63 0.02
CA LEU A 112 11.04 25.69 -0.48
C LEU A 112 10.77 26.74 0.61
N PRO A 113 10.86 28.03 0.28
CA PRO A 113 10.65 29.10 1.26
C PRO A 113 9.20 29.11 1.78
N ASN A 114 9.02 29.58 3.01
CA ASN A 114 7.72 29.70 3.69
C ASN A 114 6.93 28.40 3.82
N THR A 115 7.60 27.24 3.78
CA THR A 115 7.02 25.92 4.02
C THR A 115 7.46 25.36 5.37
N GLN A 116 6.56 24.58 6.01
CA GLN A 116 6.82 23.95 7.30
C GLN A 116 6.66 22.43 7.20
N SER A 117 7.54 21.71 7.90
CA SER A 117 7.39 20.28 8.10
C SER A 117 6.33 19.97 9.15
N GLY A 118 5.76 18.76 9.06
CA GLY A 118 4.89 18.18 10.06
C GLY A 118 5.43 16.84 10.56
N VAL A 119 5.16 16.52 11.81
CA VAL A 119 5.38 15.17 12.37
C VAL A 119 4.11 14.76 13.09
N LEU A 120 3.45 13.73 12.56
CA LEU A 120 2.32 13.09 13.21
C LEU A 120 2.80 11.85 13.95
N THR A 121 2.71 11.85 15.27
CA THR A 121 3.03 10.68 16.11
C THR A 121 1.75 10.04 16.62
N ILE A 122 1.62 8.72 16.44
CA ILE A 122 0.44 7.96 16.84
C ILE A 122 0.85 6.91 17.88
N GLU A 123 0.17 6.90 19.02
CA GLU A 123 0.44 5.93 20.09
C GLU A 123 -0.11 4.53 19.75
N PRO A 124 0.52 3.45 20.28
CA PRO A 124 0.04 2.09 20.09
C PRO A 124 -1.43 1.89 20.50
N GLY A 125 -2.19 1.14 19.69
CA GLY A 125 -3.60 0.82 19.93
C GLY A 125 -4.58 1.90 19.50
N VAL A 126 -4.11 3.01 18.93
CA VAL A 126 -4.96 4.04 18.35
C VAL A 126 -5.68 3.51 17.09
N ARG A 127 -6.95 3.91 16.94
CA ARG A 127 -7.74 3.67 15.73
C ARG A 127 -8.09 4.99 15.07
N ILE A 128 -7.85 5.07 13.75
CA ILE A 128 -8.14 6.25 12.92
C ILE A 128 -9.01 5.80 11.76
N PHE A 129 -10.07 6.53 11.42
CA PHE A 129 -10.96 6.15 10.33
C PHE A 129 -11.17 7.28 9.31
N GLY A 130 -11.34 6.89 8.05
CA GLY A 130 -11.94 7.70 6.99
C GLY A 130 -13.40 7.34 6.80
N SER A 131 -14.20 8.25 6.26
CA SER A 131 -15.64 8.09 6.04
C SER A 131 -16.06 8.14 4.58
N ALA A 132 -15.16 8.59 3.69
CA ALA A 132 -15.40 8.75 2.26
C ALA A 132 -14.13 8.51 1.47
N GLY A 133 -14.22 8.18 0.18
CA GLY A 133 -13.10 7.85 -0.68
C GLY A 133 -12.00 8.90 -0.76
N LEU A 134 -12.32 10.18 -0.65
CA LEU A 134 -11.34 11.27 -0.62
C LEU A 134 -10.79 11.60 0.78
N ASP A 135 -11.13 10.82 1.80
CA ASP A 135 -10.51 10.92 3.12
C ASP A 135 -9.20 10.14 3.10
N TYR A 136 -8.06 10.80 3.02
CA TYR A 136 -6.76 10.16 3.02
C TYR A 136 -5.70 10.95 3.79
N LEU A 137 -4.70 10.24 4.30
CA LEU A 137 -3.56 10.83 4.98
C LEU A 137 -2.41 11.00 3.98
N ASN A 138 -1.84 12.21 3.90
CA ASN A 138 -0.79 12.52 2.96
C ASN A 138 0.43 13.13 3.66
N VAL A 139 1.54 12.40 3.65
CA VAL A 139 2.82 12.87 4.19
C VAL A 139 3.57 13.62 3.09
N GLN A 140 3.78 14.90 3.28
CA GLN A 140 4.50 15.77 2.34
C GLN A 140 6.03 15.58 2.45
N ARG A 141 6.78 15.86 1.35
CA ARG A 141 8.25 15.79 1.37
C ARG A 141 8.85 16.61 2.52
N GLY A 142 9.71 15.95 3.31
CA GLY A 142 10.36 16.55 4.49
C GLY A 142 9.51 16.55 5.75
N SER A 143 8.42 15.79 5.77
CA SER A 143 7.55 15.55 6.91
C SER A 143 7.51 14.06 7.26
N GLN A 144 6.93 13.68 8.39
CA GLN A 144 6.99 12.30 8.88
C GLN A 144 5.68 11.83 9.53
N LEU A 145 5.34 10.58 9.27
CA LEU A 145 4.35 9.80 10.01
C LEU A 145 5.09 8.81 10.93
N ILE A 146 4.91 8.94 12.24
CA ILE A 146 5.45 8.02 13.24
C ILE A 146 4.30 7.21 13.83
N ALA A 147 4.08 6.02 13.30
CA ALA A 147 3.05 5.09 13.70
C ALA A 147 3.71 3.78 14.14
N GLU A 148 4.13 3.71 15.41
CA GLU A 148 4.79 2.53 15.98
C GLU A 148 3.87 1.86 16.98
N GLY A 149 3.06 0.91 16.51
CA GLY A 149 2.25 0.02 17.33
C GLY A 149 3.08 -1.09 17.98
N THR A 150 2.40 -2.08 18.54
CA THR A 150 3.00 -3.31 19.09
C THR A 150 2.23 -4.54 18.62
N PRO A 151 2.76 -5.76 18.74
CA PRO A 151 2.04 -6.98 18.35
C PRO A 151 0.67 -7.13 19.03
N THR A 152 0.50 -6.60 20.23
CA THR A 152 -0.75 -6.68 21.03
C THR A 152 -1.60 -5.41 20.96
N ASN A 153 -1.04 -4.31 20.49
CA ASN A 153 -1.71 -3.02 20.34
C ASN A 153 -1.31 -2.40 19.00
N PRO A 154 -1.69 -2.97 17.86
CA PRO A 154 -1.42 -2.40 16.56
C PRO A 154 -2.13 -1.06 16.41
N ILE A 155 -1.60 -0.18 15.57
CA ILE A 155 -2.29 1.03 15.12
C ILE A 155 -3.15 0.64 13.93
N ILE A 156 -4.42 1.05 13.94
CA ILE A 156 -5.38 0.65 12.92
C ILE A 156 -5.93 1.89 12.21
N PHE A 157 -5.62 2.00 10.93
CA PHE A 157 -6.31 2.89 10.01
C PHE A 157 -7.42 2.09 9.32
N THR A 158 -8.64 2.59 9.30
CA THR A 158 -9.79 1.81 8.85
C THR A 158 -10.92 2.68 8.30
N SER A 159 -12.03 2.05 7.94
CA SER A 159 -13.24 2.74 7.52
C SER A 159 -14.16 3.09 8.70
N ARG A 160 -15.05 4.06 8.48
CA ARG A 160 -16.14 4.34 9.43
C ARG A 160 -17.04 3.11 9.62
N SER A 161 -17.31 2.37 8.56
CA SER A 161 -18.13 1.16 8.61
C SER A 161 -17.54 0.09 9.52
N ASP A 162 -16.21 -0.07 9.53
CA ASP A 162 -15.52 -0.97 10.49
C ASP A 162 -15.65 -0.47 11.94
N ILE A 163 -15.50 0.83 12.19
CA ILE A 163 -15.71 1.42 13.52
C ILE A 163 -17.14 1.18 14.02
N GLU A 164 -18.14 1.35 13.15
CA GLU A 164 -19.57 1.12 13.48
C GLU A 164 -19.90 -0.38 13.61
N GLY A 165 -19.03 -1.29 13.10
CA GLY A 165 -19.26 -2.73 13.08
C GLY A 165 -20.23 -3.17 11.97
N THR A 166 -20.31 -2.41 10.89
CA THR A 166 -21.15 -2.68 9.71
C THR A 166 -20.35 -3.12 8.48
N ALA A 167 -19.01 -3.06 8.53
CA ALA A 167 -18.16 -3.61 7.49
C ALA A 167 -18.33 -5.12 7.38
N GLY A 168 -18.46 -5.64 6.15
CA GLY A 168 -18.49 -7.07 5.84
C GLY A 168 -17.11 -7.56 5.39
N VAL A 169 -17.01 -8.87 5.17
CA VAL A 169 -15.74 -9.51 4.74
C VAL A 169 -15.24 -9.05 3.37
N ASP A 170 -16.12 -8.49 2.56
CA ASP A 170 -15.83 -7.99 1.21
C ASP A 170 -15.85 -6.46 1.12
N THR A 171 -15.89 -5.76 2.26
CA THR A 171 -15.90 -4.29 2.27
C THR A 171 -14.57 -3.76 1.78
N ILE A 172 -14.60 -2.94 0.71
CA ILE A 172 -13.45 -2.28 0.07
C ILE A 172 -13.79 -0.82 -0.24
N GLY A 173 -12.81 0.03 -0.57
CA GLY A 173 -13.05 1.34 -1.18
C GLY A 173 -13.74 2.36 -0.29
N GLN A 174 -13.60 2.27 1.03
CA GLN A 174 -14.33 3.12 1.96
C GLN A 174 -13.64 4.45 2.25
N TRP A 175 -12.35 4.55 2.00
CA TRP A 175 -11.51 5.73 2.21
C TRP A 175 -10.21 5.61 1.40
N GLY A 176 -9.47 6.71 1.24
CA GLY A 176 -8.39 6.82 0.27
C GLY A 176 -7.00 6.36 0.74
N GLY A 177 -6.88 5.74 1.91
CA GLY A 177 -5.60 5.15 2.34
C GLY A 177 -4.55 6.19 2.81
N ILE A 178 -3.28 5.79 2.69
CA ILE A 178 -2.13 6.56 3.18
C ILE A 178 -1.15 6.81 2.03
N VAL A 179 -0.78 8.06 1.82
CA VAL A 179 0.22 8.49 0.83
C VAL A 179 1.45 9.03 1.54
N LEU A 180 2.63 8.51 1.22
CA LEU A 180 3.90 9.02 1.70
C LEU A 180 4.70 9.58 0.52
N SER A 181 5.06 10.86 0.56
CA SER A 181 5.89 11.50 -0.46
C SER A 181 7.29 11.77 0.08
N GLY A 182 8.31 11.30 -0.64
CA GLY A 182 9.72 11.43 -0.28
C GLY A 182 10.54 12.10 -1.37
N ARG A 183 11.85 12.21 -1.09
CA ARG A 183 12.87 12.85 -1.94
C ARG A 183 13.86 11.86 -2.54
N ALA A 184 13.58 10.57 -2.47
CA ALA A 184 14.45 9.57 -3.08
C ALA A 184 14.32 9.57 -4.61
N PRO A 185 15.31 9.03 -5.33
CA PRO A 185 15.31 9.02 -6.80
C PRO A 185 14.10 8.31 -7.40
N ILE A 186 13.60 8.89 -8.48
CA ILE A 186 12.57 8.32 -9.34
C ILE A 186 13.02 8.42 -10.80
N ASN A 187 12.46 7.60 -11.70
CA ASN A 187 12.76 7.68 -13.12
C ASN A 187 11.74 8.52 -13.92
N ALA A 188 10.65 8.93 -13.30
CA ALA A 188 9.70 9.88 -13.87
C ALA A 188 10.28 11.30 -13.79
N CYS A 189 10.97 11.72 -14.85
CA CYS A 189 11.66 13.00 -14.91
C CYS A 189 11.01 13.92 -15.94
N PRO A 190 10.96 15.26 -15.70
CA PRO A 190 10.59 16.21 -16.74
C PRO A 190 11.58 16.20 -17.89
N ALA A 191 11.17 16.69 -19.05
CA ALA A 191 12.00 16.75 -20.24
C ALA A 191 13.33 17.45 -19.96
N GLY A 192 14.44 16.82 -20.35
CA GLY A 192 15.80 17.33 -20.17
C GLY A 192 16.47 16.97 -18.83
N ALA A 193 15.76 16.33 -17.90
CA ALA A 193 16.36 15.74 -16.69
C ALA A 193 16.62 14.24 -16.90
N THR A 194 17.72 13.74 -16.33
CA THR A 194 18.09 12.30 -16.34
C THR A 194 18.20 11.81 -14.92
N PRO A 195 17.57 10.67 -14.56
CA PRO A 195 17.71 10.11 -13.22
C PRO A 195 19.09 9.45 -13.01
N PRO A 196 19.60 9.44 -11.76
CA PRO A 196 19.03 10.12 -10.58
C PRO A 196 19.35 11.63 -10.59
N SER A 197 18.34 12.45 -10.33
CA SER A 197 18.49 13.90 -10.31
C SER A 197 17.51 14.55 -9.34
N VAL A 198 17.94 15.63 -8.70
CA VAL A 198 17.07 16.48 -7.88
C VAL A 198 15.91 17.10 -8.68
N ASN A 199 16.06 17.20 -9.99
CA ASN A 199 15.05 17.72 -10.91
C ASN A 199 14.03 16.63 -11.36
N CYS A 200 14.27 15.37 -11.04
CA CYS A 200 13.30 14.30 -11.29
C CYS A 200 12.21 14.35 -10.22
N VAL A 201 11.15 15.06 -10.54
CA VAL A 201 9.98 15.30 -9.69
C VAL A 201 8.74 15.00 -10.50
N ALA A 202 7.83 14.24 -9.93
CA ALA A 202 6.55 13.89 -10.51
C ALA A 202 5.39 14.31 -9.60
N THR A 203 4.19 14.32 -10.16
CA THR A 203 2.95 14.54 -9.43
C THR A 203 2.31 13.18 -9.14
N PHE A 204 1.86 13.00 -7.91
CA PHE A 204 1.09 11.83 -7.51
C PHE A 204 -0.25 11.79 -8.28
N GLU A 205 -0.64 10.62 -8.75
CA GLU A 205 -1.82 10.44 -9.61
C GLU A 205 -3.14 10.73 -8.89
N GLY A 206 -3.33 10.24 -7.66
CA GLY A 206 -4.53 10.47 -6.86
C GLY A 206 -4.68 11.89 -6.31
N GLY A 207 -3.77 12.82 -6.64
CA GLY A 207 -3.83 14.17 -6.09
C GLY A 207 -2.79 15.14 -6.62
N VAL A 208 -2.53 16.20 -5.85
CA VAL A 208 -1.60 17.29 -6.19
C VAL A 208 -0.30 17.26 -5.38
N SER A 209 0.06 16.12 -4.79
CA SER A 209 1.34 15.97 -4.08
C SER A 209 2.48 15.77 -5.05
N LEU A 210 3.60 16.43 -4.79
CA LEU A 210 4.85 16.23 -5.54
C LEU A 210 5.76 15.25 -4.80
N TYR A 211 6.51 14.45 -5.56
CA TYR A 211 7.47 13.51 -5.01
C TYR A 211 8.72 13.39 -5.88
N GLY A 212 9.76 12.76 -5.34
CA GLY A 212 11.02 12.58 -6.01
C GLY A 212 12.06 13.63 -5.66
N GLY A 213 13.27 13.39 -6.10
CA GLY A 213 14.50 14.15 -5.80
C GLY A 213 15.74 13.27 -5.99
N ASN A 214 16.79 13.55 -5.20
CA ASN A 214 18.03 12.77 -5.25
C ASN A 214 18.61 12.47 -3.85
N THR A 215 17.75 12.14 -2.89
CA THR A 215 18.13 11.79 -1.52
C THR A 215 17.68 10.37 -1.20
N PRO A 216 18.43 9.33 -1.60
CA PRO A 216 18.01 7.93 -1.43
C PRO A 216 17.82 7.54 0.03
N GLY A 217 18.47 8.22 0.98
CA GLY A 217 18.31 8.02 2.43
C GLY A 217 17.23 8.90 3.08
N ASP A 218 16.36 9.56 2.32
CA ASP A 218 15.26 10.37 2.88
C ASP A 218 14.34 9.54 3.78
N SER A 219 13.63 10.22 4.70
CA SER A 219 12.72 9.55 5.63
C SER A 219 11.37 10.24 5.69
N SER A 220 10.32 9.50 5.35
CA SER A 220 8.92 9.91 5.51
C SER A 220 8.31 9.39 6.83
N GLY A 221 9.12 8.75 7.71
CA GLY A 221 8.70 8.34 9.05
C GLY A 221 8.91 6.85 9.35
N ARG A 222 8.02 6.29 10.17
CA ARG A 222 8.12 4.91 10.69
C ARG A 222 6.73 4.30 10.80
N LEU A 223 6.54 3.16 10.16
CA LEU A 223 5.34 2.34 10.25
C LEU A 223 5.72 0.99 10.83
N ARG A 224 5.24 0.67 12.03
CA ARG A 224 5.44 -0.63 12.68
C ARG A 224 4.16 -1.12 13.32
N TYR A 225 3.81 -2.38 13.12
CA TYR A 225 2.56 -2.97 13.61
C TYR A 225 1.36 -2.09 13.28
N VAL A 226 1.19 -1.82 11.99
CA VAL A 226 0.13 -0.99 11.44
C VAL A 226 -0.78 -1.84 10.56
N GLN A 227 -2.08 -1.70 10.74
CA GLN A 227 -3.10 -2.22 9.82
C GLN A 227 -3.75 -1.05 9.08
N VAL A 228 -3.97 -1.24 7.77
CA VAL A 228 -4.76 -0.36 6.90
C VAL A 228 -5.87 -1.21 6.32
N LYS A 229 -7.13 -0.89 6.66
CA LYS A 229 -8.30 -1.70 6.33
C LYS A 229 -9.31 -0.93 5.50
N ASP A 230 -9.91 -1.61 4.52
CA ASP A 230 -10.95 -1.12 3.63
C ASP A 230 -10.58 0.14 2.80
N PRO A 231 -9.30 0.37 2.44
CA PRO A 231 -8.88 1.55 1.69
C PRO A 231 -9.12 1.37 0.18
N GLY A 232 -8.55 2.32 -0.58
CA GLY A 232 -8.60 2.38 -2.03
C GLY A 232 -9.75 3.24 -2.53
N PHE A 233 -9.52 4.03 -3.56
CA PHE A 233 -10.59 4.83 -4.16
C PHE A 233 -10.20 5.37 -5.54
N GLU A 234 -10.99 5.07 -6.55
CA GLU A 234 -10.83 5.67 -7.88
C GLU A 234 -11.26 7.14 -7.85
N VAL A 235 -10.29 8.06 -7.88
CA VAL A 235 -10.53 9.51 -7.90
C VAL A 235 -11.06 9.96 -9.26
N GLN A 236 -10.51 9.40 -10.33
CA GLN A 236 -10.89 9.56 -11.74
C GLN A 236 -10.41 8.30 -12.48
N PRO A 237 -10.94 7.97 -13.67
CA PRO A 237 -10.45 6.85 -14.46
C PRO A 237 -8.92 6.84 -14.59
N ASN A 238 -8.28 5.75 -14.20
CA ASN A 238 -6.83 5.56 -14.12
C ASN A 238 -6.11 6.58 -13.21
N ARG A 239 -6.72 6.95 -12.10
CA ARG A 239 -6.15 7.80 -11.06
C ARG A 239 -6.71 7.39 -9.71
N GLU A 240 -6.02 6.54 -9.04
CA GLU A 240 -6.50 5.82 -7.88
C GLU A 240 -5.75 6.24 -6.60
N LEU A 241 -6.38 5.94 -5.47
CA LEU A 241 -5.80 5.97 -4.15
C LEU A 241 -5.69 4.53 -3.64
N ASN A 242 -4.50 4.10 -3.35
CA ASN A 242 -4.17 2.74 -2.90
C ASN A 242 -4.33 2.55 -1.39
N GLY A 243 -4.08 1.35 -0.90
CA GLY A 243 -3.94 1.12 0.52
C GLY A 243 -2.84 1.95 1.15
N ILE A 244 -1.61 1.80 0.66
CA ILE A 244 -0.47 2.66 0.98
C ILE A 244 0.32 2.96 -0.28
N THR A 245 0.45 4.25 -0.63
CA THR A 245 1.28 4.70 -1.75
C THR A 245 2.61 5.25 -1.25
N PHE A 246 3.72 4.74 -1.80
CA PHE A 246 5.09 5.18 -1.50
C PHE A 246 5.68 5.96 -2.68
N ASN A 247 5.52 7.26 -2.68
CA ASN A 247 5.96 8.18 -3.74
C ASN A 247 7.40 8.65 -3.50
N GLY A 248 8.39 8.07 -4.17
CA GLY A 248 9.80 8.46 -4.02
C GLY A 248 10.31 8.40 -2.58
N VAL A 249 9.83 7.43 -1.81
CA VAL A 249 10.19 7.28 -0.39
C VAL A 249 11.59 6.69 -0.24
N GLY A 250 12.39 7.27 0.64
CA GLY A 250 13.79 6.87 0.83
C GLY A 250 13.99 5.79 1.89
N SER A 251 15.19 5.16 1.85
CA SER A 251 15.58 4.05 2.73
C SER A 251 15.74 4.43 4.22
N GLY A 252 15.67 5.71 4.55
CA GLY A 252 15.58 6.17 5.94
C GLY A 252 14.20 5.96 6.58
N THR A 253 13.18 5.67 5.76
CA THR A 253 11.84 5.32 6.23
C THR A 253 11.82 3.87 6.71
N VAL A 254 11.20 3.63 7.86
CA VAL A 254 11.05 2.29 8.42
C VAL A 254 9.64 1.77 8.15
N VAL A 255 9.54 0.61 7.48
CA VAL A 255 8.27 -0.10 7.23
C VAL A 255 8.46 -1.56 7.64
N ASP A 256 7.85 -1.94 8.76
CA ASP A 256 8.05 -3.27 9.34
C ASP A 256 6.79 -3.72 10.09
N HIS A 257 6.26 -4.92 9.80
CA HIS A 257 4.99 -5.43 10.30
C HIS A 257 3.82 -4.51 9.92
N VAL A 258 3.54 -4.43 8.61
CA VAL A 258 2.44 -3.62 8.07
C VAL A 258 1.51 -4.51 7.25
N GLN A 259 0.21 -4.38 7.51
CA GLN A 259 -0.83 -5.05 6.74
C GLN A 259 -1.69 -4.04 5.99
N VAL A 260 -2.03 -4.36 4.73
CA VAL A 260 -3.18 -3.78 4.03
C VAL A 260 -4.21 -4.90 3.83
N HIS A 261 -5.46 -4.60 4.15
CA HIS A 261 -6.57 -5.55 4.04
C HIS A 261 -7.74 -4.91 3.31
N ASN A 262 -8.23 -5.59 2.26
CA ASN A 262 -9.41 -5.17 1.50
C ASN A 262 -9.29 -3.78 0.86
N SER A 263 -8.22 -3.50 0.12
CA SER A 263 -8.16 -2.33 -0.78
C SER A 263 -9.04 -2.58 -2.02
N SER A 264 -9.69 -1.53 -2.53
CA SER A 264 -10.42 -1.60 -3.82
C SER A 264 -9.52 -1.34 -5.02
N ASP A 265 -8.36 -0.85 -4.78
CA ASP A 265 -7.25 -0.63 -5.67
C ASP A 265 -6.03 -1.32 -5.06
N ASP A 266 -4.81 -0.98 -5.44
CA ASP A 266 -3.63 -1.69 -4.96
C ASP A 266 -3.52 -1.76 -3.43
N GLY A 267 -2.91 -2.83 -2.97
CA GLY A 267 -2.55 -2.96 -1.56
C GLY A 267 -1.45 -1.99 -1.18
N MET A 268 -0.31 -2.09 -1.84
CA MET A 268 0.82 -1.15 -1.72
C MET A 268 1.39 -0.88 -3.10
N GLU A 269 1.59 0.39 -3.42
CA GLU A 269 2.21 0.80 -4.67
C GLU A 269 3.44 1.70 -4.43
N MET A 270 4.51 1.45 -5.18
CA MET A 270 5.78 2.18 -5.10
C MET A 270 6.10 2.91 -6.40
N PHE A 271 5.95 4.24 -6.40
CA PHE A 271 6.40 5.12 -7.48
C PHE A 271 7.85 5.57 -7.25
N GLY A 272 8.81 4.74 -7.63
CA GLY A 272 10.22 5.01 -7.42
C GLY A 272 10.66 4.93 -5.97
N GLY A 273 11.83 5.49 -5.66
CA GLY A 273 12.37 5.49 -4.30
C GLY A 273 13.21 4.26 -3.94
N THR A 274 13.56 4.18 -2.67
CA THR A 274 14.50 3.20 -2.12
C THR A 274 14.08 2.65 -0.76
N VAL A 275 12.82 2.87 -0.36
CA VAL A 275 12.30 2.36 0.92
C VAL A 275 12.38 0.84 0.97
N ASN A 276 12.78 0.32 2.13
CA ASN A 276 12.81 -1.12 2.37
C ASN A 276 11.65 -1.54 3.26
N LEU A 277 11.02 -2.68 2.94
CA LEU A 277 9.86 -3.21 3.63
C LEU A 277 10.14 -4.60 4.19
N ARG A 278 9.70 -4.86 5.44
CA ARG A 278 9.83 -6.17 6.05
C ARG A 278 8.56 -6.59 6.78
N HIS A 279 8.23 -7.89 6.76
CA HIS A 279 7.05 -8.46 7.39
C HIS A 279 5.75 -7.79 6.90
N ILE A 280 5.49 -7.94 5.61
CA ILE A 280 4.35 -7.32 4.92
C ILE A 280 3.28 -8.38 4.69
N VAL A 281 2.04 -7.97 4.93
CA VAL A 281 0.86 -8.82 4.73
C VAL A 281 -0.17 -8.07 3.89
N LEU A 282 -0.51 -8.61 2.72
CA LEU A 282 -1.49 -8.03 1.81
C LEU A 282 -2.61 -9.06 1.60
N THR A 283 -3.83 -8.71 2.00
CA THR A 283 -4.96 -9.64 2.01
C THR A 283 -6.22 -9.02 1.44
N GLY A 284 -6.91 -9.75 0.57
CA GLY A 284 -8.22 -9.35 0.07
C GLY A 284 -8.22 -8.11 -0.83
N ILE A 285 -7.10 -7.80 -1.45
CA ILE A 285 -6.95 -6.68 -2.39
C ILE A 285 -7.76 -6.98 -3.66
N ASP A 286 -8.45 -5.98 -4.22
CA ASP A 286 -9.35 -6.16 -5.36
C ASP A 286 -8.70 -5.92 -6.72
N ASP A 287 -7.59 -5.18 -6.74
CA ASP A 287 -6.69 -5.02 -7.88
C ASP A 287 -5.35 -5.69 -7.57
N ASP A 288 -4.22 -5.04 -7.78
CA ASP A 288 -2.91 -5.64 -7.56
C ASP A 288 -2.49 -5.57 -6.08
N SER A 289 -1.91 -6.66 -5.59
CA SER A 289 -1.58 -6.66 -4.16
C SER A 289 -0.34 -5.81 -3.87
N LEU A 290 0.67 -5.89 -4.71
CA LEU A 290 1.88 -5.07 -4.64
C LEU A 290 2.28 -4.62 -6.04
N ASP A 291 2.28 -3.31 -6.29
CA ASP A 291 2.80 -2.72 -7.52
C ASP A 291 4.10 -1.94 -7.30
N THR A 292 4.97 -1.96 -8.31
CA THR A 292 6.22 -1.18 -8.32
C THR A 292 6.48 -0.55 -9.67
N ASP A 293 6.65 0.77 -9.69
CA ASP A 293 6.95 1.51 -10.91
C ASP A 293 7.96 2.64 -10.67
N ASN A 294 8.16 3.47 -11.69
CA ASN A 294 8.88 4.74 -11.65
C ASN A 294 10.30 4.67 -11.07
N GLY A 295 10.98 3.52 -11.23
CA GLY A 295 12.37 3.35 -10.81
C GLY A 295 12.54 2.95 -9.35
N TYR A 296 11.57 2.25 -8.72
CA TYR A 296 11.72 1.72 -7.38
C TYR A 296 12.87 0.72 -7.26
N ARG A 297 13.71 0.86 -6.22
CA ARG A 297 14.93 0.06 -6.02
C ARG A 297 15.16 -0.43 -4.60
N GLY A 298 14.13 -0.46 -3.79
CA GLY A 298 14.19 -0.98 -2.42
C GLY A 298 14.28 -2.50 -2.33
N ALA A 299 14.34 -2.99 -1.11
CA ALA A 299 14.31 -4.40 -0.77
C ALA A 299 13.05 -4.73 0.04
N ILE A 300 12.43 -5.89 -0.24
CA ILE A 300 11.25 -6.39 0.46
C ILE A 300 11.54 -7.80 0.95
N GLN A 301 11.27 -8.09 2.23
CA GLN A 301 11.49 -9.43 2.78
C GLN A 301 10.38 -9.82 3.75
N PHE A 302 10.00 -11.10 3.72
CA PHE A 302 8.88 -11.70 4.44
C PHE A 302 7.54 -11.06 4.03
N LEU A 303 7.13 -11.39 2.79
CA LEU A 303 5.89 -10.88 2.18
C LEU A 303 4.87 -12.03 2.05
N ILE A 304 3.72 -11.84 2.67
CA ILE A 304 2.54 -12.70 2.48
C ILE A 304 1.54 -11.94 1.63
N ILE A 305 1.17 -12.52 0.48
CA ILE A 305 0.03 -12.06 -0.32
C ILE A 305 -0.99 -13.17 -0.39
N GLN A 306 -2.23 -12.84 -0.03
CA GLN A 306 -3.38 -13.72 -0.23
C GLN A 306 -4.52 -12.93 -0.86
N GLN A 307 -4.70 -13.11 -2.15
CA GLN A 307 -5.79 -12.47 -2.87
C GLN A 307 -7.14 -13.04 -2.47
N ARG A 308 -8.19 -12.26 -2.68
CA ARG A 308 -9.57 -12.64 -2.38
C ARG A 308 -10.12 -13.59 -3.44
N ALA A 309 -11.13 -14.38 -3.07
CA ALA A 309 -11.71 -15.38 -3.97
C ALA A 309 -12.63 -14.77 -5.04
N ASN A 310 -13.15 -13.57 -4.83
CA ASN A 310 -14.14 -12.89 -5.67
C ASN A 310 -13.64 -11.59 -6.30
N GLY A 311 -12.34 -11.28 -6.18
CA GLY A 311 -11.66 -10.12 -6.74
C GLY A 311 -10.18 -10.40 -6.91
N GLY A 312 -9.38 -9.37 -7.02
CA GLY A 312 -7.95 -9.43 -7.24
C GLY A 312 -7.59 -9.59 -8.71
N ASP A 313 -6.58 -8.83 -9.14
CA ASP A 313 -5.96 -9.00 -10.44
C ASP A 313 -4.63 -9.73 -10.27
N ARG A 314 -3.53 -9.09 -9.94
CA ARG A 314 -2.22 -9.75 -9.77
C ARG A 314 -1.77 -9.74 -8.30
N ALA A 315 -0.94 -10.70 -7.92
CA ALA A 315 -0.25 -10.61 -6.64
C ALA A 315 0.91 -9.61 -6.72
N LEU A 316 1.64 -9.60 -7.85
CA LEU A 316 2.69 -8.62 -8.14
C LEU A 316 2.50 -8.05 -9.54
N GLU A 317 2.27 -6.75 -9.68
CA GLU A 317 2.47 -5.99 -10.91
C GLU A 317 3.79 -5.22 -10.83
N MET A 318 4.64 -5.38 -11.86
CA MET A 318 6.02 -4.92 -11.82
C MET A 318 6.36 -4.14 -13.08
N SER A 319 6.20 -2.82 -13.02
CA SER A 319 6.41 -1.89 -14.13
C SER A 319 7.69 -1.07 -13.97
N SER A 320 8.13 -0.45 -15.06
CA SER A 320 9.25 0.49 -15.08
C SER A 320 9.01 1.61 -16.09
N ALA A 321 7.84 2.24 -16.04
CA ALA A 321 7.55 3.41 -16.85
C ALA A 321 8.56 4.54 -16.58
N GLY A 322 8.69 5.48 -17.50
CA GLY A 322 9.61 6.60 -17.37
C GLY A 322 10.96 6.40 -18.04
N SER A 323 12.02 6.96 -17.47
CA SER A 323 13.34 6.98 -18.12
C SER A 323 14.06 5.62 -18.01
N PRO A 324 14.51 5.03 -19.14
CA PRO A 324 15.28 3.79 -19.12
C PRO A 324 16.69 3.94 -18.51
N ALA A 325 17.11 5.15 -18.15
CA ALA A 325 18.39 5.36 -17.46
C ALA A 325 18.36 4.86 -16.00
N MET A 326 17.19 4.58 -15.45
CA MET A 326 17.04 4.03 -14.10
C MET A 326 15.81 3.13 -14.04
N HIS A 327 15.98 1.85 -14.34
CA HIS A 327 14.88 0.88 -14.29
C HIS A 327 14.40 0.62 -12.86
N THR A 328 13.13 0.25 -12.72
CA THR A 328 12.59 -0.37 -11.53
C THR A 328 13.29 -1.70 -11.30
N ALA A 329 13.90 -1.88 -10.13
CA ALA A 329 14.72 -3.04 -9.84
C ALA A 329 14.67 -3.42 -8.34
N PRO A 330 13.51 -3.78 -7.80
CA PRO A 330 13.38 -4.23 -6.43
C PRO A 330 14.12 -5.54 -6.19
N LYS A 331 14.42 -5.83 -4.92
CA LYS A 331 14.92 -7.12 -4.46
C LYS A 331 13.88 -7.69 -3.50
N ILE A 332 13.16 -8.70 -3.92
CA ILE A 332 12.10 -9.33 -3.12
C ILE A 332 12.55 -10.71 -2.68
N ALA A 333 12.53 -10.98 -1.38
CA ALA A 333 13.00 -12.26 -0.82
C ALA A 333 12.03 -12.81 0.23
N ASN A 334 11.97 -14.14 0.34
CA ASN A 334 11.13 -14.85 1.30
C ASN A 334 9.66 -14.40 1.22
N TYR A 335 9.02 -14.75 0.13
CA TYR A 335 7.65 -14.35 -0.15
C TYR A 335 6.77 -15.54 -0.55
N THR A 336 5.50 -15.47 -0.17
CA THR A 336 4.46 -16.44 -0.54
C THR A 336 3.30 -15.69 -1.17
N LEU A 337 3.05 -15.97 -2.46
CA LEU A 337 1.99 -15.36 -3.25
C LEU A 337 0.89 -16.39 -3.50
N ILE A 338 -0.30 -16.10 -2.99
CA ILE A 338 -1.50 -16.90 -3.25
C ILE A 338 -2.42 -16.05 -4.11
N GLY A 339 -2.35 -16.29 -5.41
CA GLY A 339 -3.13 -15.61 -6.43
C GLY A 339 -4.62 -15.95 -6.36
N THR A 340 -5.43 -15.10 -6.97
CA THR A 340 -6.88 -15.26 -6.99
C THR A 340 -7.31 -16.56 -7.71
N PRO A 341 -8.28 -17.29 -7.17
CA PRO A 341 -8.92 -18.38 -7.91
C PRO A 341 -10.01 -17.89 -8.89
N ARG A 342 -10.29 -16.58 -8.93
CA ARG A 342 -11.36 -15.97 -9.75
C ARG A 342 -11.09 -16.16 -11.23
N VAL A 343 -12.12 -16.60 -11.99
CA VAL A 343 -12.07 -16.63 -13.45
C VAL A 343 -11.96 -15.20 -13.99
N GLY A 344 -11.00 -14.94 -14.85
CA GLY A 344 -10.70 -13.61 -15.40
C GLY A 344 -9.83 -12.73 -14.50
N GLY A 345 -9.27 -13.26 -13.41
CA GLY A 345 -8.18 -12.59 -12.68
C GLY A 345 -6.87 -12.66 -13.45
N GLY A 346 -5.90 -11.84 -13.07
CA GLY A 346 -4.57 -11.77 -13.68
C GLY A 346 -3.66 -12.96 -13.30
N ASP A 347 -2.48 -12.99 -13.86
CA ASP A 347 -1.45 -13.94 -13.51
C ASP A 347 -0.80 -13.58 -12.18
N VAL A 348 -0.13 -14.52 -11.51
CA VAL A 348 0.37 -14.26 -10.14
C VAL A 348 1.38 -13.13 -10.11
N GLN A 349 2.27 -13.08 -11.10
CA GLN A 349 3.25 -12.02 -11.28
C GLN A 349 3.32 -11.59 -12.75
N ILE A 350 3.30 -10.27 -12.99
CA ILE A 350 3.61 -9.68 -14.30
C ILE A 350 4.79 -8.73 -14.20
N LEU A 351 5.64 -8.69 -15.22
CA LEU A 351 6.72 -7.72 -15.39
C LEU A 351 6.59 -7.05 -16.76
N ASN A 352 6.69 -5.72 -16.78
CA ASN A 352 6.60 -4.98 -18.03
C ASN A 352 7.48 -3.71 -18.05
N THR A 353 7.50 -3.01 -19.19
CA THR A 353 8.11 -1.69 -19.41
C THR A 353 9.58 -1.57 -19.01
N GLY A 354 10.35 -2.68 -19.09
CA GLY A 354 11.78 -2.70 -18.81
C GLY A 354 12.14 -2.94 -17.35
N HIS A 355 11.29 -3.63 -16.59
CA HIS A 355 11.56 -4.01 -15.21
C HIS A 355 12.82 -4.89 -15.07
N ALA A 356 13.59 -4.76 -13.97
CA ALA A 356 14.88 -5.42 -13.75
C ALA A 356 15.03 -6.04 -12.34
N GLY A 357 13.95 -6.53 -11.75
CA GLY A 357 13.89 -7.02 -10.37
C GLY A 357 14.63 -8.33 -10.11
N ARG A 358 14.88 -8.59 -8.82
CA ARG A 358 15.47 -9.82 -8.29
C ARG A 358 14.52 -10.46 -7.30
N PHE A 359 14.13 -11.70 -7.57
CA PHE A 359 13.14 -12.46 -6.81
C PHE A 359 13.80 -13.71 -6.21
N MET A 360 13.79 -13.84 -4.89
CA MET A 360 14.56 -14.87 -4.19
C MET A 360 13.70 -15.57 -3.13
N ASN A 361 13.85 -16.89 -3.02
CA ASN A 361 13.16 -17.66 -1.99
C ASN A 361 11.64 -17.48 -2.04
N GLY A 362 11.03 -17.60 -3.20
CA GLY A 362 9.61 -17.31 -3.45
C GLY A 362 8.76 -18.55 -3.71
N ILE A 363 7.48 -18.41 -3.42
CA ILE A 363 6.45 -19.42 -3.73
C ILE A 363 5.29 -18.71 -4.42
N HIS A 364 4.98 -19.12 -5.67
CA HIS A 364 3.81 -18.66 -6.42
C HIS A 364 2.79 -19.78 -6.49
N VAL A 365 1.57 -19.50 -6.09
CA VAL A 365 0.45 -20.45 -6.10
C VAL A 365 -0.80 -19.79 -6.65
N THR A 366 -1.48 -20.44 -7.60
CA THR A 366 -2.88 -20.15 -7.91
C THR A 366 -3.58 -21.45 -8.29
N THR A 367 -4.88 -21.53 -8.01
CA THR A 367 -5.76 -22.61 -8.45
C THR A 367 -6.66 -22.17 -9.60
N ARG A 368 -6.52 -20.95 -10.09
CA ARG A 368 -7.28 -20.40 -11.22
C ARG A 368 -7.02 -21.23 -12.48
N ALA A 369 -8.08 -21.74 -13.11
CA ALA A 369 -7.94 -22.47 -14.37
C ALA A 369 -7.33 -21.58 -15.45
N GLY A 370 -6.19 -22.00 -16.03
CA GLY A 370 -5.43 -21.23 -17.02
C GLY A 370 -4.59 -20.07 -16.41
N GLY A 371 -4.55 -19.93 -15.07
CA GLY A 371 -3.71 -18.91 -14.43
C GLY A 371 -2.23 -19.24 -14.52
N ALA A 372 -1.42 -18.29 -15.00
CA ALA A 372 0.02 -18.42 -15.01
C ALA A 372 0.65 -17.94 -13.70
N CYS A 373 1.84 -18.47 -13.40
CA CYS A 373 2.64 -18.00 -12.29
C CYS A 373 3.46 -16.74 -12.64
N LEU A 374 3.84 -16.61 -13.90
CA LEU A 374 4.68 -15.52 -14.40
C LEU A 374 4.26 -15.12 -15.81
N ASP A 375 4.25 -13.82 -16.06
CA ASP A 375 4.06 -13.15 -17.34
C ASP A 375 5.14 -12.06 -17.51
N ILE A 376 5.69 -11.89 -18.70
CA ILE A 376 6.63 -10.83 -19.05
C ILE A 376 6.23 -10.23 -20.40
N ASP A 377 5.68 -9.03 -20.39
CA ASP A 377 4.94 -8.45 -21.51
C ASP A 377 5.78 -7.76 -22.61
N ASP A 378 7.09 -7.56 -22.40
CA ASP A 378 7.84 -6.75 -23.36
C ASP A 378 9.34 -7.07 -23.51
N ALA A 379 9.87 -6.81 -24.71
CA ALA A 379 11.26 -7.06 -25.04
C ALA A 379 12.27 -6.25 -24.19
N SER A 380 11.90 -5.10 -23.63
CA SER A 380 12.79 -4.30 -22.79
C SER A 380 12.99 -4.94 -21.42
N THR A 381 11.95 -5.58 -20.89
CA THR A 381 12.02 -6.38 -19.66
C THR A 381 12.90 -7.62 -19.87
N PHE A 382 12.73 -8.34 -20.98
CA PHE A 382 13.62 -9.45 -21.33
C PHE A 382 15.08 -9.00 -21.46
N ALA A 383 15.34 -7.86 -22.08
CA ALA A 383 16.69 -7.30 -22.24
C ALA A 383 17.35 -6.92 -20.89
N ASN A 384 16.56 -6.51 -19.91
CA ASN A 384 17.02 -6.21 -18.54
C ASN A 384 17.24 -7.45 -17.68
N ALA A 385 16.79 -8.59 -18.15
CA ALA A 385 17.01 -9.92 -17.55
C ALA A 385 16.69 -9.97 -16.04
N PRO A 386 15.42 -9.74 -15.64
CA PRO A 386 15.01 -9.99 -14.26
C PRO A 386 15.34 -11.43 -13.86
N ARG A 387 15.49 -11.70 -12.57
CA ARG A 387 16.02 -12.98 -12.16
C ARG A 387 15.29 -13.57 -10.95
N TRP A 388 15.10 -14.88 -11.00
CA TRP A 388 14.53 -15.69 -9.93
C TRP A 388 15.58 -16.67 -9.41
N ASP A 389 15.73 -16.80 -8.10
CA ASP A 389 16.62 -17.77 -7.45
C ASP A 389 15.88 -18.42 -6.26
N SER A 390 15.79 -19.75 -6.24
CA SER A 390 15.01 -20.56 -5.29
C SER A 390 13.53 -20.15 -5.25
N VAL A 391 12.91 -20.08 -6.42
CA VAL A 391 11.49 -19.76 -6.60
C VAL A 391 10.76 -20.96 -7.19
N VAL A 392 9.58 -21.27 -6.62
CA VAL A 392 8.79 -22.42 -7.06
C VAL A 392 7.39 -21.98 -7.53
N PHE A 393 6.92 -22.61 -8.61
CA PHE A 393 5.63 -22.34 -9.24
C PHE A 393 4.68 -23.52 -9.06
N SER A 394 3.55 -23.28 -8.40
CA SER A 394 2.44 -24.20 -8.21
C SER A 394 1.15 -23.62 -8.82
N CYS A 395 1.17 -23.39 -10.13
CA CYS A 395 0.08 -22.86 -10.94
C CYS A 395 -0.32 -23.86 -12.01
N PRO A 396 -1.57 -23.83 -12.54
CA PRO A 396 -1.97 -24.64 -13.67
C PRO A 396 -1.12 -24.43 -14.91
N VAL A 397 -0.60 -23.19 -15.12
CA VAL A 397 0.33 -22.84 -16.19
C VAL A 397 1.53 -22.13 -15.55
N PRO A 398 2.78 -22.54 -15.81
CA PRO A 398 3.93 -21.87 -15.19
C PRO A 398 4.19 -20.48 -15.77
N PHE A 399 4.02 -20.29 -17.07
CA PHE A 399 4.27 -19.05 -17.80
C PHE A 399 3.06 -18.71 -18.67
N ASN A 400 2.83 -17.42 -18.96
CA ASN A 400 1.79 -17.02 -19.89
C ASN A 400 2.04 -17.64 -21.29
N ALA A 401 0.98 -17.89 -22.04
CA ALA A 401 1.06 -18.57 -23.33
C ALA A 401 1.16 -17.57 -24.51
N ASP A 402 1.91 -16.52 -24.36
CA ASP A 402 2.24 -15.59 -25.43
C ASP A 402 3.48 -16.02 -26.24
N ALA A 403 4.11 -15.12 -27.00
CA ALA A 403 5.21 -15.44 -27.90
C ALA A 403 6.59 -15.34 -27.24
N ASP A 404 6.65 -14.98 -25.97
CA ASP A 404 7.89 -14.70 -25.25
C ASP A 404 8.47 -15.95 -24.56
N ASP A 405 9.70 -15.89 -24.08
CA ASP A 405 10.42 -17.05 -23.52
C ASP A 405 10.82 -16.79 -22.06
N GLU A 406 9.82 -16.65 -21.18
CA GLU A 406 9.99 -16.50 -19.73
C GLU A 406 10.73 -17.68 -19.14
N ALA A 407 10.53 -18.87 -19.71
CA ALA A 407 11.16 -20.09 -19.25
C ALA A 407 12.69 -20.00 -19.31
N ALA A 408 13.26 -19.35 -20.31
CA ALA A 408 14.71 -19.17 -20.42
C ALA A 408 15.26 -18.30 -19.28
N LEU A 409 14.61 -17.18 -18.95
CA LEU A 409 15.00 -16.30 -17.85
C LEU A 409 14.81 -16.98 -16.48
N PHE A 410 13.67 -17.63 -16.26
CA PHE A 410 13.40 -18.33 -15.01
C PHE A 410 14.39 -19.47 -14.76
N ASN A 411 14.67 -20.29 -15.78
CA ASN A 411 15.58 -21.43 -15.68
C ASN A 411 17.06 -20.99 -15.61
N ALA A 412 17.40 -19.75 -15.94
CA ALA A 412 18.75 -19.22 -15.73
C ALA A 412 19.09 -19.01 -14.24
N GLY A 413 18.08 -18.99 -13.35
CA GLY A 413 18.26 -18.93 -11.90
C GLY A 413 18.65 -20.27 -11.28
N THR A 414 18.86 -20.25 -9.97
CA THR A 414 19.27 -21.45 -9.21
C THR A 414 18.11 -21.99 -8.39
N ASN A 415 17.99 -23.33 -8.30
CA ASN A 415 16.98 -24.04 -7.49
C ASN A 415 15.52 -23.66 -7.79
N ASN A 416 15.25 -23.13 -8.97
CA ASN A 416 13.87 -22.84 -9.40
C ASN A 416 13.16 -24.13 -9.82
N ALA A 417 11.85 -24.18 -9.64
CA ALA A 417 11.04 -25.31 -10.08
C ALA A 417 9.68 -24.85 -10.61
N VAL A 418 9.32 -25.29 -11.83
CA VAL A 418 7.97 -25.24 -12.38
C VAL A 418 7.21 -26.53 -12.07
N ASN A 419 5.89 -26.52 -12.13
CA ASN A 419 5.03 -27.67 -11.82
C ASN A 419 5.30 -28.22 -10.39
N PHE A 420 5.61 -27.34 -9.46
CA PHE A 420 5.87 -27.71 -8.08
C PHE A 420 4.59 -28.16 -7.38
N THR A 421 4.64 -29.26 -6.65
CA THR A 421 3.52 -29.70 -5.83
C THR A 421 3.62 -29.01 -4.47
N SER A 422 2.80 -27.98 -4.26
CA SER A 422 2.76 -27.27 -2.98
C SER A 422 2.21 -28.13 -1.87
N SER A 423 2.79 -28.03 -0.69
CA SER A 423 2.32 -28.61 0.58
C SER A 423 1.99 -27.54 1.62
N LEU A 424 1.76 -26.29 1.19
CA LEU A 424 1.40 -25.18 2.05
C LEU A 424 0.15 -25.48 2.89
N SER A 425 0.18 -25.08 4.15
CA SER A 425 -1.03 -24.96 4.99
C SER A 425 -1.44 -23.48 5.06
N GLY A 426 -2.36 -23.07 4.18
CA GLY A 426 -2.56 -21.65 3.90
C GLY A 426 -1.32 -21.05 3.23
N PHE A 427 -0.64 -20.16 3.92
CA PHE A 427 0.64 -19.55 3.47
C PHE A 427 1.86 -20.07 4.25
N VAL A 428 1.67 -21.02 5.17
CA VAL A 428 2.75 -21.62 5.97
C VAL A 428 3.36 -22.79 5.22
N ASN A 429 4.68 -22.83 5.12
CA ASN A 429 5.39 -23.89 4.44
C ASN A 429 5.09 -25.29 5.01
N GLY A 430 4.95 -26.24 4.11
CA GLY A 430 4.95 -27.65 4.40
C GLY A 430 6.31 -28.33 4.12
N ALA A 431 6.29 -29.66 4.01
CA ALA A 431 7.50 -30.44 3.82
C ALA A 431 8.18 -30.18 2.46
N ASN A 432 7.36 -29.97 1.41
CA ASN A 432 7.90 -29.80 0.05
C ASN A 432 8.63 -28.46 -0.09
N GLU A 433 8.05 -27.37 0.42
CA GLU A 433 8.65 -26.04 0.40
C GLU A 433 9.95 -26.02 1.21
N ASN A 434 9.95 -26.64 2.40
CA ASN A 434 11.11 -26.70 3.29
C ASN A 434 12.24 -27.63 2.76
N ALA A 435 11.98 -28.44 1.74
CA ALA A 435 12.99 -29.24 1.06
C ALA A 435 13.75 -28.48 -0.05
N VAL A 436 13.24 -27.32 -0.49
CA VAL A 436 13.88 -26.50 -1.51
C VAL A 436 15.09 -25.78 -0.91
N PRO A 437 16.30 -25.90 -1.48
CA PRO A 437 17.47 -25.17 -0.99
C PRO A 437 17.25 -23.64 -1.14
N ALA A 438 17.39 -22.91 -0.04
CA ALA A 438 17.24 -21.45 -0.06
C ALA A 438 18.48 -20.78 -0.68
N PHE A 439 18.22 -19.69 -1.42
CA PHE A 439 19.26 -18.81 -1.94
C PHE A 439 19.70 -17.81 -0.85
N ASN A 440 20.98 -17.47 -0.80
CA ASN A 440 21.50 -16.45 0.11
C ASN A 440 21.13 -15.04 -0.36
N ALA A 441 19.97 -14.55 0.02
CA ALA A 441 19.49 -13.23 -0.38
C ALA A 441 20.40 -12.07 0.08
N ALA A 442 21.10 -12.22 1.21
CA ALA A 442 22.05 -11.23 1.71
C ALA A 442 23.29 -11.05 0.79
N SER A 443 23.53 -11.97 -0.13
CA SER A 443 24.57 -11.80 -1.15
C SER A 443 24.18 -10.80 -2.26
N VAL A 444 22.89 -10.51 -2.41
CA VAL A 444 22.36 -9.55 -3.38
C VAL A 444 22.19 -8.16 -2.77
N ASP A 445 21.69 -8.12 -1.54
CA ASP A 445 21.54 -6.87 -0.79
C ASP A 445 21.78 -7.17 0.71
N PRO A 446 22.74 -6.47 1.37
CA PRO A 446 23.08 -6.72 2.77
C PRO A 446 21.96 -6.35 3.75
N TRP A 447 20.92 -5.63 3.34
CA TRP A 447 19.73 -5.38 4.16
C TRP A 447 18.87 -6.63 4.32
N LEU A 448 18.89 -7.55 3.34
CA LEU A 448 18.17 -8.80 3.39
C LEU A 448 18.83 -9.78 4.37
N GLN A 449 18.02 -10.53 5.09
CA GLN A 449 18.49 -11.61 5.97
C GLN A 449 18.73 -12.89 5.15
N ASN A 450 19.81 -13.58 5.45
CA ASN A 450 20.03 -14.93 4.94
C ASN A 450 19.32 -15.93 5.85
N VAL A 451 18.18 -16.46 5.39
CA VAL A 451 17.42 -17.52 6.08
C VAL A 451 17.44 -18.80 5.28
N GLY A 452 17.38 -19.94 5.93
CA GLY A 452 17.57 -21.26 5.33
C GLY A 452 16.29 -21.89 4.75
N TYR A 453 15.30 -21.08 4.31
CA TYR A 453 14.04 -21.55 3.75
C TYR A 453 13.51 -20.60 2.67
N ILE A 454 12.65 -21.11 1.80
CA ILE A 454 11.87 -20.31 0.84
C ILE A 454 10.51 -19.92 1.45
N GLY A 455 9.79 -18.99 0.82
CA GLY A 455 8.49 -18.53 1.32
C GLY A 455 8.58 -17.56 2.50
N ALA A 456 7.44 -17.01 2.88
CA ALA A 456 7.35 -15.98 3.92
C ALA A 456 7.34 -16.55 5.35
N VAL A 457 6.86 -17.77 5.54
CA VAL A 457 6.66 -18.42 6.86
C VAL A 457 7.17 -19.84 6.83
N ARG A 458 8.20 -20.12 7.62
CA ARG A 458 8.92 -21.40 7.57
C ARG A 458 8.09 -22.60 8.03
N ASP A 459 7.38 -22.48 9.13
CA ASP A 459 6.58 -23.54 9.75
C ASP A 459 5.58 -22.98 10.77
N ALA A 460 4.81 -23.83 11.41
CA ALA A 460 3.76 -23.43 12.38
C ALA A 460 4.30 -22.71 13.64
N ASN A 461 5.60 -22.78 13.93
CA ASN A 461 6.24 -22.07 15.04
C ASN A 461 6.72 -20.68 14.64
N ASP A 462 6.79 -20.40 13.33
CA ASP A 462 7.11 -19.08 12.79
C ASP A 462 5.86 -18.21 12.80
N THR A 463 5.76 -17.36 13.81
CA THR A 463 4.51 -16.67 14.17
C THR A 463 4.60 -15.14 14.05
N TRP A 464 5.53 -14.60 13.26
CA TRP A 464 5.73 -13.17 13.13
C TRP A 464 4.47 -12.39 12.70
N TRP A 465 3.58 -13.04 11.94
CA TRP A 465 2.34 -12.47 11.43
C TRP A 465 1.18 -12.45 12.45
N ARG A 466 1.29 -13.20 13.56
CA ARG A 466 0.21 -13.36 14.54
C ARG A 466 0.07 -12.18 15.49
N GLY A 467 -1.16 -11.95 15.94
CA GLY A 467 -1.50 -11.00 17.00
C GLY A 467 -1.76 -9.57 16.51
N TRP A 468 -1.18 -9.19 15.39
CA TRP A 468 -1.33 -7.85 14.82
C TRP A 468 -1.99 -7.85 13.42
N THR A 469 -2.20 -8.98 12.80
CA THR A 469 -2.89 -9.11 11.50
C THR A 469 -4.29 -9.67 11.67
N CYS A 470 -5.12 -9.50 10.64
CA CYS A 470 -6.44 -10.11 10.51
C CYS A 470 -6.68 -10.68 9.11
N GLY A 471 -7.75 -11.45 8.91
CA GLY A 471 -8.15 -11.98 7.60
C GLY A 471 -7.27 -13.10 7.02
N LEU A 472 -6.23 -13.53 7.74
CA LEU A 472 -5.40 -14.65 7.35
C LEU A 472 -5.96 -15.98 7.89
N PRO A 473 -5.77 -17.12 7.17
CA PRO A 473 -6.15 -18.46 7.66
C PRO A 473 -5.50 -18.75 9.01
N GLY A 474 -6.33 -19.06 10.02
CA GLY A 474 -5.87 -19.32 11.38
C GLY A 474 -5.50 -18.09 12.20
N GLY A 475 -5.74 -16.89 11.66
CA GLY A 475 -5.60 -15.59 12.34
C GLY A 475 -6.92 -15.05 12.92
N ALA A 476 -6.89 -13.79 13.34
CA ALA A 476 -8.09 -13.07 13.77
C ALA A 476 -8.98 -12.73 12.55
N SER A 477 -10.29 -12.62 12.78
CA SER A 477 -11.19 -12.00 11.80
C SER A 477 -10.95 -10.49 11.74
N CYS A 478 -11.05 -9.90 10.57
CA CYS A 478 -11.09 -8.44 10.45
C CYS A 478 -12.48 -7.91 10.82
#